data_e884524b2e679d0e81e33fab543608c4
#
_entry.id   e884524b2e679d0e81e33fab543608c4
#
_cell.length_a   1.000
_cell.length_b   1.000
_cell.length_c   1.000
_cell.angle_alpha   90.00
_cell.angle_beta   90.00
_cell.angle_gamma   90.00
#
_symmetry.space_group_name_H-M   'P 1'
#
loop_
_entity.id
_entity.type
_entity.pdbx_description
1 polymer ?
#
loop_
_entity_poly.entity_id
_entity_poly.type
_entity_poly.pdbx_seq_one_letter_code
_entity_poly.pdbx_strand_id
1 'polypeptide(L)'
;MSAHSIEIGQRKRFRFGDNWSRFLPLVDAARITQAEESLKTMLEVEDLNGKRFVDIGSGSGLFSLAARRLGAAVHSFDYDPQSVACTTSLKTQFFPRDESWTVEEGSALDSQYLESLGKFDVVYSWGVLHHTGQMWLAVENAQRLVRAGGKLFIALYNDTGSQSTRWLWIKRMYNQLPMPLRMPFAILVTIPEELKSIVKAVVRLRPHEYINTWSAYQCRRGMSRWRDIIDWVGGYPYEVATPDEVFEFCKSRGFALTKLNVGRVGLGCNQFVFEKVLGETVV
;
A
#
# COMPACT_ATOMS: atom_id res chain seq x y z
N MET A 1 17.24 -18.94 4.29
CA MET A 1 16.49 -17.76 4.83
C MET A 1 16.27 -16.80 3.69
N SER A 2 15.06 -16.30 3.52
CA SER A 2 14.78 -15.26 2.49
C SER A 2 15.48 -13.94 2.83
N ALA A 3 15.73 -13.10 1.81
CA ALA A 3 16.31 -11.77 2.03
C ALA A 3 15.43 -10.94 2.99
N HIS A 4 14.13 -11.04 2.90
CA HIS A 4 13.16 -10.45 3.82
C HIS A 4 13.42 -10.86 5.29
N SER A 5 13.60 -12.16 5.56
CA SER A 5 13.87 -12.65 6.92
C SER A 5 15.19 -12.11 7.49
N ILE A 6 16.20 -11.92 6.65
CA ILE A 6 17.48 -11.32 7.03
C ILE A 6 17.30 -9.85 7.42
N GLU A 7 16.59 -9.07 6.61
CA GLU A 7 16.30 -7.64 6.87
C GLU A 7 15.50 -7.44 8.16
N ILE A 8 14.52 -8.31 8.43
CA ILE A 8 13.77 -8.32 9.69
C ILE A 8 14.71 -8.61 10.87
N GLY A 9 15.58 -9.63 10.77
CA GLY A 9 16.57 -9.96 11.80
C GLY A 9 17.55 -8.82 12.07
N GLN A 10 17.93 -8.08 11.04
CA GLN A 10 18.77 -6.88 11.11
C GLN A 10 18.02 -5.61 11.54
N ARG A 11 16.72 -5.69 11.83
CA ARG A 11 15.86 -4.55 12.19
C ARG A 11 15.80 -3.44 11.13
N LYS A 12 15.99 -3.81 9.87
CA LYS A 12 15.93 -2.92 8.70
C LYS A 12 14.55 -2.82 8.09
N ARG A 13 13.62 -3.70 8.49
CA ARG A 13 12.27 -3.75 7.95
C ARG A 13 11.24 -4.10 9.02
N PHE A 14 10.06 -3.51 8.91
CA PHE A 14 8.89 -3.84 9.71
C PHE A 14 8.16 -5.07 9.12
N ARG A 15 7.51 -5.89 9.97
CA ARG A 15 6.77 -7.09 9.58
C ARG A 15 5.34 -6.76 9.18
N PHE A 16 5.14 -6.32 7.97
CA PHE A 16 3.79 -5.98 7.50
C PHE A 16 2.89 -7.23 7.34
N GLY A 17 3.43 -8.36 6.96
CA GLY A 17 2.68 -9.61 6.75
C GLY A 17 1.96 -10.12 8.00
N ASP A 18 2.50 -9.86 9.21
CA ASP A 18 1.83 -10.19 10.47
C ASP A 18 0.43 -9.53 10.59
N ASN A 19 0.23 -8.38 9.97
CA ASN A 19 -1.04 -7.67 10.00
C ASN A 19 -2.00 -8.16 8.94
N TRP A 20 -1.49 -8.49 7.75
CA TRP A 20 -2.32 -9.01 6.67
C TRP A 20 -2.92 -10.37 7.02
N SER A 21 -2.19 -11.26 7.68
CA SER A 21 -2.73 -12.55 8.16
C SER A 21 -3.90 -12.37 9.13
N ARG A 22 -3.92 -11.29 9.90
CA ARG A 22 -4.99 -10.97 10.85
C ARG A 22 -6.14 -10.20 10.21
N PHE A 23 -5.87 -9.51 9.09
CA PHE A 23 -6.89 -8.83 8.30
C PHE A 23 -7.69 -9.82 7.44
N LEU A 24 -7.06 -10.88 6.97
CA LEU A 24 -7.67 -11.86 6.06
C LEU A 24 -9.05 -12.39 6.53
N PRO A 25 -9.27 -12.77 7.81
CA PRO A 25 -10.58 -13.22 8.28
C PRO A 25 -11.67 -12.14 8.26
N LEU A 26 -11.30 -10.88 8.07
CA LEU A 26 -12.21 -9.73 8.04
C LEU A 26 -12.62 -9.34 6.62
N VAL A 27 -12.07 -10.01 5.61
CA VAL A 27 -12.44 -9.79 4.20
C VAL A 27 -13.85 -10.35 3.98
N ASP A 28 -14.81 -9.44 3.86
CA ASP A 28 -16.22 -9.70 3.61
C ASP A 28 -16.66 -9.17 2.25
N ALA A 29 -17.88 -9.47 1.86
CA ALA A 29 -18.46 -9.04 0.59
C ALA A 29 -18.45 -7.50 0.44
N ALA A 30 -18.70 -6.76 1.52
CA ALA A 30 -18.73 -5.31 1.49
C ALA A 30 -17.35 -4.71 1.18
N ARG A 31 -16.28 -5.25 1.77
CA ARG A 31 -14.90 -4.82 1.51
C ARG A 31 -14.45 -5.16 0.10
N ILE A 32 -14.85 -6.33 -0.41
CA ILE A 32 -14.57 -6.74 -1.78
C ILE A 32 -15.25 -5.76 -2.75
N THR A 33 -16.54 -5.49 -2.58
CA THR A 33 -17.27 -4.51 -3.40
C THR A 33 -16.64 -3.12 -3.33
N GLN A 34 -16.24 -2.67 -2.14
CA GLN A 34 -15.56 -1.39 -1.98
C GLN A 34 -14.22 -1.33 -2.73
N ALA A 35 -13.45 -2.42 -2.75
CA ALA A 35 -12.21 -2.51 -3.51
C ALA A 35 -12.47 -2.50 -5.02
N GLU A 36 -13.49 -3.22 -5.50
CA GLU A 36 -13.94 -3.17 -6.90
C GLU A 36 -14.32 -1.75 -7.33
N GLU A 37 -15.16 -1.08 -6.56
CA GLU A 37 -15.59 0.31 -6.84
C GLU A 37 -14.42 1.30 -6.78
N SER A 38 -13.46 1.08 -5.88
CA SER A 38 -12.25 1.89 -5.82
C SER A 38 -11.41 1.75 -7.10
N LEU A 39 -11.22 0.53 -7.60
CA LEU A 39 -10.51 0.30 -8.87
C LEU A 39 -11.24 0.92 -10.04
N LYS A 40 -12.54 0.69 -10.18
CA LYS A 40 -13.36 1.29 -11.24
C LYS A 40 -13.27 2.81 -11.25
N THR A 41 -13.47 3.40 -10.08
CA THR A 41 -13.46 4.87 -9.91
C THR A 41 -12.10 5.45 -10.23
N MET A 42 -11.01 4.86 -9.73
CA MET A 42 -9.66 5.41 -9.92
C MET A 42 -9.14 5.16 -11.34
N LEU A 43 -9.39 3.99 -11.90
CA LEU A 43 -8.96 3.64 -13.25
C LEU A 43 -9.91 4.16 -14.33
N GLU A 44 -11.10 4.66 -13.96
CA GLU A 44 -12.15 5.12 -14.88
C GLU A 44 -12.54 4.03 -15.88
N VAL A 45 -12.90 2.86 -15.35
CA VAL A 45 -13.29 1.67 -16.12
C VAL A 45 -14.54 1.03 -15.53
N GLU A 46 -15.33 0.35 -16.34
CA GLU A 46 -16.46 -0.45 -15.86
C GLU A 46 -16.02 -1.86 -15.43
N ASP A 47 -15.06 -2.43 -16.14
CA ASP A 47 -14.47 -3.73 -15.85
C ASP A 47 -12.99 -3.79 -16.28
N LEU A 48 -12.36 -4.94 -16.09
CA LEU A 48 -10.99 -5.22 -16.50
C LEU A 48 -10.90 -6.47 -17.39
N ASN A 49 -11.98 -6.81 -18.10
CA ASN A 49 -12.03 -7.96 -19.00
C ASN A 49 -10.92 -7.92 -20.05
N GLY A 50 -10.18 -9.02 -20.16
CA GLY A 50 -9.07 -9.14 -21.11
C GLY A 50 -7.84 -8.28 -20.79
N LYS A 51 -7.79 -7.61 -19.63
CA LYS A 51 -6.65 -6.82 -19.19
C LYS A 51 -5.70 -7.65 -18.35
N ARG A 52 -4.41 -7.42 -18.52
CA ARG A 52 -3.37 -7.90 -17.60
C ARG A 52 -3.15 -6.89 -16.49
N PHE A 53 -3.28 -7.34 -15.25
CA PHE A 53 -3.14 -6.53 -14.04
C PHE A 53 -2.01 -7.07 -13.19
N VAL A 54 -1.07 -6.23 -12.76
CA VAL A 54 -0.06 -6.61 -11.75
C VAL A 54 -0.30 -5.85 -10.46
N ASP A 55 -0.26 -6.58 -9.35
CA ASP A 55 -0.36 -6.04 -7.97
C ASP A 55 1.01 -6.15 -7.29
N ILE A 56 1.71 -5.03 -7.19
CA ILE A 56 3.03 -4.93 -6.59
C ILE A 56 2.90 -4.68 -5.09
N GLY A 57 3.27 -5.68 -4.28
CA GLY A 57 3.08 -5.66 -2.84
C GLY A 57 1.62 -5.96 -2.47
N SER A 58 1.14 -7.13 -2.85
CA SER A 58 -0.27 -7.52 -2.77
C SER A 58 -0.85 -7.59 -1.35
N GLY A 59 0.00 -7.70 -0.32
CA GLY A 59 -0.41 -7.67 1.09
C GLY A 59 -1.47 -8.73 1.44
N SER A 60 -2.71 -8.28 1.65
CA SER A 60 -3.84 -9.19 1.91
C SER A 60 -4.39 -9.87 0.66
N GLY A 61 -4.06 -9.37 -0.55
CA GLY A 61 -4.64 -9.82 -1.82
C GLY A 61 -6.01 -9.24 -2.15
N LEU A 62 -6.55 -8.31 -1.36
CA LEU A 62 -7.91 -7.78 -1.56
C LEU A 62 -8.07 -7.08 -2.92
N PHE A 63 -7.10 -6.26 -3.33
CA PHE A 63 -7.15 -5.56 -4.62
C PHE A 63 -6.84 -6.48 -5.80
N SER A 64 -5.99 -7.51 -5.60
CA SER A 64 -5.80 -8.59 -6.57
C SER A 64 -7.13 -9.36 -6.79
N LEU A 65 -7.84 -9.69 -5.71
CA LEU A 65 -9.16 -10.33 -5.78
C LEU A 65 -10.16 -9.44 -6.52
N ALA A 66 -10.21 -8.14 -6.18
CA ALA A 66 -11.11 -7.18 -6.84
C ALA A 66 -10.81 -7.08 -8.35
N ALA A 67 -9.53 -6.96 -8.74
CA ALA A 67 -9.14 -6.92 -10.14
C ALA A 67 -9.52 -8.23 -10.88
N ARG A 68 -9.33 -9.40 -10.23
CA ARG A 68 -9.71 -10.69 -10.80
C ARG A 68 -11.23 -10.82 -10.97
N ARG A 69 -12.02 -10.35 -10.03
CA ARG A 69 -13.50 -10.33 -10.12
C ARG A 69 -14.01 -9.37 -11.19
N LEU A 70 -13.26 -8.30 -11.47
CA LEU A 70 -13.51 -7.39 -12.59
C LEU A 70 -13.07 -7.97 -13.96
N GLY A 71 -12.55 -9.21 -14.01
CA GLY A 71 -12.23 -9.93 -15.25
C GLY A 71 -10.76 -9.88 -15.68
N ALA A 72 -9.87 -9.26 -14.91
CA ALA A 72 -8.45 -9.19 -15.25
C ALA A 72 -7.74 -10.55 -15.16
N ALA A 73 -6.71 -10.76 -15.97
CA ALA A 73 -5.66 -11.71 -15.67
C ALA A 73 -4.67 -11.06 -14.69
N VAL A 74 -4.57 -11.60 -13.48
CA VAL A 74 -3.88 -10.97 -12.35
C VAL A 74 -2.54 -11.65 -12.05
N HIS A 75 -1.50 -10.85 -11.87
CA HIS A 75 -0.23 -11.27 -11.32
C HIS A 75 0.02 -10.51 -10.03
N SER A 76 0.10 -11.22 -8.91
CA SER A 76 0.31 -10.64 -7.58
C SER A 76 1.66 -11.07 -7.05
N PHE A 77 2.45 -10.14 -6.54
CA PHE A 77 3.65 -10.52 -5.81
C PHE A 77 3.85 -9.64 -4.58
N ASP A 78 4.56 -10.20 -3.61
CA ASP A 78 4.96 -9.48 -2.40
C ASP A 78 6.36 -9.91 -1.97
N TYR A 79 7.09 -9.00 -1.35
CA TYR A 79 8.41 -9.29 -0.80
C TYR A 79 8.35 -10.07 0.52
N ASP A 80 7.23 -9.94 1.25
CA ASP A 80 6.97 -10.66 2.50
C ASP A 80 6.25 -11.99 2.23
N PRO A 81 6.89 -13.16 2.50
CA PRO A 81 6.28 -14.47 2.28
C PRO A 81 4.93 -14.64 3.00
N GLN A 82 4.71 -13.94 4.11
CA GLN A 82 3.46 -14.01 4.85
C GLN A 82 2.33 -13.27 4.12
N SER A 83 2.64 -12.15 3.45
CA SER A 83 1.72 -11.46 2.55
C SER A 83 1.36 -12.34 1.35
N VAL A 84 2.36 -13.02 0.76
CA VAL A 84 2.13 -14.00 -0.33
C VAL A 84 1.19 -15.11 0.12
N ALA A 85 1.39 -15.66 1.34
CA ALA A 85 0.51 -16.67 1.90
C ALA A 85 -0.93 -16.15 2.10
N CYS A 86 -1.12 -14.89 2.52
CA CYS A 86 -2.44 -14.26 2.63
C CYS A 86 -3.13 -14.15 1.27
N THR A 87 -2.44 -13.63 0.26
CA THR A 87 -2.98 -13.51 -1.10
C THR A 87 -3.31 -14.87 -1.71
N THR A 88 -2.45 -15.88 -1.48
CA THR A 88 -2.69 -17.27 -1.92
C THR A 88 -3.92 -17.88 -1.25
N SER A 89 -4.11 -17.64 0.06
CA SER A 89 -5.31 -18.07 0.79
C SER A 89 -6.58 -17.48 0.17
N LEU A 90 -6.56 -16.18 -0.12
CA LEU A 90 -7.69 -15.48 -0.71
C LEU A 90 -7.99 -16.00 -2.12
N LYS A 91 -6.95 -16.19 -2.95
CA LYS A 91 -7.09 -16.84 -4.25
C LYS A 91 -7.74 -18.22 -4.13
N THR A 92 -7.24 -19.07 -3.22
CA THR A 92 -7.76 -20.43 -3.05
C THR A 92 -9.22 -20.43 -2.60
N GLN A 93 -9.62 -19.47 -1.78
CA GLN A 93 -11.01 -19.35 -1.30
C GLN A 93 -11.98 -18.92 -2.40
N PHE A 94 -11.63 -17.95 -3.24
CA PHE A 94 -12.55 -17.35 -4.21
C PHE A 94 -12.36 -17.87 -5.64
N PHE A 95 -11.16 -18.27 -5.99
CA PHE A 95 -10.77 -18.71 -7.33
C PHE A 95 -9.88 -19.96 -7.28
N PRO A 96 -10.36 -21.09 -6.70
CA PRO A 96 -9.60 -22.34 -6.65
C PRO A 96 -9.31 -22.82 -8.09
N ARG A 97 -8.06 -23.16 -8.39
CA ARG A 97 -7.59 -23.63 -9.71
C ARG A 97 -7.67 -22.61 -10.85
N ASP A 98 -7.78 -21.31 -10.53
CA ASP A 98 -7.78 -20.27 -11.55
C ASP A 98 -6.34 -20.02 -12.06
N GLU A 99 -6.10 -20.31 -13.32
CA GLU A 99 -4.81 -20.07 -13.97
C GLU A 99 -4.61 -18.60 -14.36
N SER A 100 -5.68 -17.80 -14.35
CA SER A 100 -5.62 -16.38 -14.67
C SER A 100 -5.21 -15.50 -13.49
N TRP A 101 -4.89 -16.10 -12.35
CA TRP A 101 -4.34 -15.39 -11.20
C TRP A 101 -3.09 -16.10 -10.67
N THR A 102 -1.93 -15.48 -10.87
CA THR A 102 -0.63 -15.93 -10.32
C THR A 102 -0.32 -15.18 -9.03
N VAL A 103 0.24 -15.88 -8.04
CA VAL A 103 0.70 -15.31 -6.75
C VAL A 103 2.07 -15.87 -6.45
N GLU A 104 3.07 -15.00 -6.21
CA GLU A 104 4.44 -15.43 -5.92
C GLU A 104 5.23 -14.44 -5.05
N GLU A 105 6.39 -14.86 -4.57
CA GLU A 105 7.34 -13.95 -3.92
C GLU A 105 8.10 -13.15 -4.97
N GLY A 106 8.23 -11.84 -4.76
CA GLY A 106 8.96 -10.96 -5.66
C GLY A 106 9.29 -9.62 -5.04
N SER A 107 10.26 -8.92 -5.62
CA SER A 107 10.69 -7.60 -5.13
C SER A 107 10.50 -6.53 -6.20
N ALA A 108 9.91 -5.40 -5.81
CA ALA A 108 9.82 -4.20 -6.65
C ALA A 108 11.22 -3.59 -7.00
N LEU A 109 12.27 -4.05 -6.32
CA LEU A 109 13.65 -3.61 -6.58
C LEU A 109 14.43 -4.59 -7.46
N ASP A 110 13.90 -5.77 -7.75
CA ASP A 110 14.54 -6.77 -8.63
C ASP A 110 14.13 -6.54 -10.08
N SER A 111 14.94 -5.78 -10.81
CA SER A 111 14.67 -5.44 -12.20
C SER A 111 14.65 -6.68 -13.12
N GLN A 112 15.48 -7.69 -12.87
CA GLN A 112 15.53 -8.90 -13.68
C GLN A 112 14.24 -9.72 -13.51
N TYR A 113 13.79 -9.88 -12.27
CA TYR A 113 12.49 -10.51 -11.98
C TYR A 113 11.35 -9.76 -12.69
N LEU A 114 11.28 -8.44 -12.52
CA LEU A 114 10.22 -7.63 -13.11
C LEU A 114 10.23 -7.66 -14.65
N GLU A 115 11.38 -7.63 -15.29
CA GLU A 115 11.51 -7.77 -16.73
C GLU A 115 10.96 -9.11 -17.25
N SER A 116 11.12 -10.19 -16.48
CA SER A 116 10.60 -11.51 -16.82
C SER A 116 9.07 -11.59 -16.86
N LEU A 117 8.37 -10.72 -16.12
CA LEU A 117 6.91 -10.66 -16.07
C LEU A 117 6.27 -10.09 -17.36
N GLY A 118 7.06 -9.34 -18.13
CA GLY A 118 6.57 -8.64 -19.32
C GLY A 118 5.77 -7.38 -19.02
N LYS A 119 4.79 -7.04 -19.86
CA LYS A 119 4.03 -5.78 -19.78
C LYS A 119 2.59 -6.01 -19.37
N PHE A 120 2.01 -5.01 -18.69
CA PHE A 120 0.66 -5.04 -18.15
C PHE A 120 -0.17 -3.83 -18.61
N ASP A 121 -1.47 -4.03 -18.69
CA ASP A 121 -2.45 -2.97 -18.94
C ASP A 121 -2.58 -2.05 -17.75
N VAL A 122 -2.55 -2.64 -16.54
CA VAL A 122 -2.61 -1.93 -15.28
C VAL A 122 -1.49 -2.43 -14.36
N VAL A 123 -0.68 -1.49 -13.91
CA VAL A 123 0.33 -1.71 -12.84
C VAL A 123 -0.17 -0.99 -11.60
N TYR A 124 -0.45 -1.76 -10.56
CA TYR A 124 -1.01 -1.29 -9.30
C TYR A 124 -0.02 -1.47 -8.16
N SER A 125 0.15 -0.45 -7.32
CA SER A 125 0.90 -0.53 -6.08
C SER A 125 0.40 0.50 -5.08
N TRP A 126 -0.32 0.06 -4.07
CA TRP A 126 -0.92 0.95 -3.10
C TRP A 126 -0.28 0.81 -1.72
N GLY A 127 0.43 1.86 -1.28
CA GLY A 127 1.00 1.87 0.07
C GLY A 127 2.27 1.02 0.26
N VAL A 128 3.02 0.72 -0.82
CA VAL A 128 4.13 -0.25 -0.82
C VAL A 128 5.47 0.36 -1.20
N LEU A 129 5.56 1.09 -2.31
CA LEU A 129 6.84 1.48 -2.91
C LEU A 129 7.68 2.38 -1.98
N HIS A 130 7.04 3.18 -1.15
CA HIS A 130 7.67 4.02 -0.14
C HIS A 130 8.17 3.26 1.12
N HIS A 131 7.98 1.94 1.14
CA HIS A 131 8.54 1.04 2.15
C HIS A 131 9.68 0.17 1.63
N THR A 132 10.17 0.45 0.43
CA THR A 132 11.27 -0.32 -0.18
C THR A 132 12.66 0.13 0.29
N GLY A 133 12.81 1.36 0.73
CA GLY A 133 14.09 2.01 1.05
C GLY A 133 14.80 2.55 -0.19
N GLN A 134 14.20 2.38 -1.38
CA GLN A 134 14.62 2.92 -2.67
C GLN A 134 13.37 3.26 -3.50
N MET A 135 12.51 4.12 -2.96
CA MET A 135 11.18 4.43 -3.50
C MET A 135 11.21 4.80 -4.98
N TRP A 136 12.10 5.70 -5.38
CA TRP A 136 12.17 6.16 -6.76
C TRP A 136 12.60 5.07 -7.75
N LEU A 137 13.52 4.19 -7.34
CA LEU A 137 13.88 3.00 -8.13
C LEU A 137 12.69 2.04 -8.25
N ALA A 138 11.95 1.83 -7.15
CA ALA A 138 10.77 0.97 -7.18
C ALA A 138 9.66 1.55 -8.06
N VAL A 139 9.45 2.88 -8.05
CA VAL A 139 8.52 3.57 -8.96
C VAL A 139 8.97 3.43 -10.42
N GLU A 140 10.25 3.64 -10.71
CA GLU A 140 10.81 3.45 -12.05
C GLU A 140 10.62 2.02 -12.56
N ASN A 141 10.91 1.04 -11.72
CA ASN A 141 10.71 -0.36 -12.06
C ASN A 141 9.22 -0.68 -12.33
N ALA A 142 8.30 -0.15 -11.51
CA ALA A 142 6.86 -0.27 -11.76
C ALA A 142 6.45 0.37 -13.11
N GLN A 143 7.00 1.53 -13.46
CA GLN A 143 6.77 2.19 -14.75
C GLN A 143 7.20 1.34 -15.94
N ARG A 144 8.30 0.58 -15.78
CA ARG A 144 8.80 -0.30 -16.83
C ARG A 144 7.84 -1.43 -17.16
N LEU A 145 6.99 -1.87 -16.21
CA LEU A 145 5.98 -2.90 -16.44
C LEU A 145 4.77 -2.40 -17.23
N VAL A 146 4.55 -1.09 -17.29
CA VAL A 146 3.39 -0.52 -18.00
C VAL A 146 3.59 -0.61 -19.50
N ARG A 147 2.62 -1.21 -20.22
CA ARG A 147 2.60 -1.19 -21.70
C ARG A 147 2.27 0.21 -22.24
N ALA A 148 2.50 0.45 -23.51
CA ALA A 148 2.04 1.66 -24.18
C ALA A 148 0.51 1.79 -24.08
N GLY A 149 -0.01 2.95 -23.66
CA GLY A 149 -1.43 3.19 -23.36
C GLY A 149 -1.95 2.45 -22.13
N GLY A 150 -1.08 1.86 -21.31
CA GLY A 150 -1.42 1.24 -20.02
C GLY A 150 -1.42 2.24 -18.89
N LYS A 151 -1.97 1.85 -17.75
CA LYS A 151 -2.12 2.70 -16.55
C LYS A 151 -1.20 2.26 -15.43
N LEU A 152 -0.60 3.24 -14.74
CA LEU A 152 0.12 3.10 -13.47
C LEU A 152 -0.72 3.71 -12.36
N PHE A 153 -1.21 2.89 -11.44
CA PHE A 153 -1.91 3.36 -10.24
C PHE A 153 -1.04 3.14 -9.02
N ILE A 154 -0.51 4.20 -8.44
CA ILE A 154 0.34 4.16 -7.24
C ILE A 154 -0.22 5.03 -6.13
N ALA A 155 0.03 4.61 -4.89
CA ALA A 155 -0.24 5.41 -3.70
C ALA A 155 1.04 5.53 -2.86
N LEU A 156 1.48 6.76 -2.63
CA LEU A 156 2.72 7.09 -1.93
C LEU A 156 2.45 8.03 -0.76
N TYR A 157 3.22 7.90 0.32
CA TYR A 157 3.13 8.82 1.46
C TYR A 157 3.47 10.26 1.05
N ASN A 158 2.60 11.17 1.52
CA ASN A 158 2.78 12.59 1.31
C ASN A 158 3.92 13.15 2.16
N ASP A 159 4.80 13.95 1.55
CA ASP A 159 5.77 14.72 2.31
C ASP A 159 5.10 15.97 2.92
N THR A 160 5.22 16.10 4.23
CA THR A 160 4.75 17.24 5.02
C THR A 160 5.91 17.98 5.70
N GLY A 161 7.11 17.83 5.15
CA GLY A 161 8.32 18.51 5.61
C GLY A 161 8.80 18.03 6.98
N SER A 162 8.89 18.95 7.94
CA SER A 162 9.40 18.65 9.29
C SER A 162 8.64 17.52 9.99
N GLN A 163 7.35 17.38 9.72
CA GLN A 163 6.53 16.32 10.30
C GLN A 163 6.93 14.94 9.73
N SER A 164 7.21 14.84 8.42
CA SER A 164 7.72 13.62 7.80
C SER A 164 9.07 13.22 8.36
N THR A 165 9.98 14.18 8.55
CA THR A 165 11.31 13.95 9.15
C THR A 165 11.18 13.45 10.60
N ARG A 166 10.27 14.04 11.39
CA ARG A 166 9.99 13.57 12.77
C ARG A 166 9.50 12.12 12.77
N TRP A 167 8.57 11.76 11.86
CA TRP A 167 8.06 10.40 11.77
C TRP A 167 9.10 9.39 11.30
N LEU A 168 9.98 9.78 10.36
CA LEU A 168 11.11 8.93 9.97
C LEU A 168 12.00 8.59 11.19
N TRP A 169 12.29 9.57 12.04
CA TRP A 169 13.06 9.35 13.26
C TRP A 169 12.33 8.40 14.23
N ILE A 170 11.04 8.62 14.48
CA ILE A 170 10.21 7.78 15.35
C ILE A 170 10.22 6.33 14.86
N LYS A 171 10.00 6.11 13.58
CA LYS A 171 9.98 4.77 12.95
C LYS A 171 11.33 4.06 13.06
N ARG A 172 12.43 4.78 12.83
CA ARG A 172 13.79 4.24 13.04
C ARG A 172 14.02 3.82 14.48
N MET A 173 13.70 4.69 15.43
CA MET A 173 13.84 4.40 16.85
C MET A 173 13.02 3.17 17.26
N TYR A 174 11.75 3.10 16.87
CA TYR A 174 10.89 1.94 17.15
C TYR A 174 11.53 0.62 16.70
N ASN A 175 12.05 0.57 15.48
CA ASN A 175 12.64 -0.66 14.94
C ASN A 175 13.99 -1.03 15.61
N GLN A 176 14.75 -0.05 16.09
CA GLN A 176 15.99 -0.28 16.83
C GLN A 176 15.78 -0.76 18.26
N LEU A 177 14.63 -0.46 18.86
CA LEU A 177 14.34 -0.85 20.24
C LEU A 177 14.23 -2.39 20.38
N PRO A 178 14.67 -2.95 21.53
CA PRO A 178 14.33 -4.32 21.93
C PRO A 178 12.81 -4.52 22.00
N MET A 179 12.34 -5.74 21.69
CA MET A 179 10.92 -6.08 21.66
C MET A 179 10.12 -5.57 22.88
N PRO A 180 10.58 -5.75 24.14
CA PRO A 180 9.82 -5.31 25.30
C PRO A 180 9.59 -3.79 25.38
N LEU A 181 10.49 -3.00 24.77
CA LEU A 181 10.42 -1.54 24.79
C LEU A 181 9.59 -0.94 23.65
N ARG A 182 9.26 -1.71 22.63
CA ARG A 182 8.51 -1.21 21.46
C ARG A 182 7.10 -0.78 21.81
N MET A 183 6.41 -1.57 22.64
CA MET A 183 5.04 -1.26 23.07
C MET A 183 4.99 0.01 23.93
N PRO A 184 5.77 0.15 25.02
CA PRO A 184 5.85 1.40 25.79
C PRO A 184 6.19 2.62 24.93
N PHE A 185 7.12 2.47 23.97
CA PHE A 185 7.49 3.55 23.06
C PHE A 185 6.33 3.96 22.15
N ALA A 186 5.59 3.01 21.56
CA ALA A 186 4.44 3.29 20.72
C ALA A 186 3.35 4.04 21.51
N ILE A 187 3.09 3.63 22.76
CA ILE A 187 2.16 4.33 23.66
C ILE A 187 2.64 5.77 23.88
N LEU A 188 3.90 5.96 24.26
CA LEU A 188 4.46 7.29 24.53
C LEU A 188 4.32 8.24 23.32
N VAL A 189 4.60 7.74 22.11
CA VAL A 189 4.51 8.50 20.87
C VAL A 189 3.08 8.92 20.55
N THR A 190 2.09 8.09 20.90
CA THR A 190 0.67 8.34 20.58
C THR A 190 -0.07 9.16 21.66
N ILE A 191 0.43 9.25 22.87
CA ILE A 191 -0.18 10.02 23.98
C ILE A 191 -0.58 11.44 23.54
N PRO A 192 0.25 12.25 22.87
CA PRO A 192 -0.13 13.62 22.53
C PRO A 192 -1.36 13.70 21.62
N GLU A 193 -1.49 12.78 20.65
CA GLU A 193 -2.64 12.76 19.74
C GLU A 193 -3.91 12.23 20.44
N GLU A 194 -3.76 11.25 21.32
CA GLU A 194 -4.88 10.74 22.12
C GLU A 194 -5.38 11.82 23.09
N LEU A 195 -4.48 12.54 23.77
CA LEU A 195 -4.85 13.67 24.64
C LEU A 195 -5.58 14.76 23.88
N LYS A 196 -5.09 15.16 22.69
CA LYS A 196 -5.81 16.14 21.84
C LYS A 196 -7.22 15.65 21.49
N SER A 197 -7.36 14.37 21.16
CA SER A 197 -8.65 13.78 20.80
C SER A 197 -9.62 13.77 22.00
N ILE A 198 -9.11 13.45 23.19
CA ILE A 198 -9.88 13.49 24.45
C ILE A 198 -10.32 14.93 24.78
N VAL A 199 -9.37 15.86 24.78
CA VAL A 199 -9.67 17.28 25.05
C VAL A 199 -10.71 17.82 24.07
N LYS A 200 -10.57 17.51 22.78
CA LYS A 200 -11.54 17.91 21.75
C LYS A 200 -12.94 17.34 22.02
N ALA A 201 -13.04 16.09 22.44
CA ALA A 201 -14.32 15.45 22.78
C ALA A 201 -14.96 16.07 24.04
N VAL A 202 -14.16 16.39 25.04
CA VAL A 202 -14.61 17.06 26.27
C VAL A 202 -15.08 18.49 26.00
N VAL A 203 -14.28 19.29 25.26
CA VAL A 203 -14.66 20.67 24.89
C VAL A 203 -15.95 20.71 24.06
N ARG A 204 -16.18 19.71 23.24
CA ARG A 204 -17.43 19.56 22.47
C ARG A 204 -18.61 19.00 23.28
N LEU A 205 -18.42 18.71 24.56
CA LEU A 205 -19.39 18.04 25.43
C LEU A 205 -19.91 16.69 24.88
N ARG A 206 -19.02 15.96 24.16
CA ARG A 206 -19.33 14.70 23.50
C ARG A 206 -18.27 13.62 23.79
N PRO A 207 -18.03 13.26 25.06
CA PRO A 207 -16.99 12.28 25.42
C PRO A 207 -17.26 10.89 24.79
N HIS A 208 -18.52 10.56 24.52
CA HIS A 208 -18.88 9.31 23.81
C HIS A 208 -18.30 9.23 22.39
N GLU A 209 -18.07 10.36 21.72
CA GLU A 209 -17.43 10.36 20.39
C GLU A 209 -16.01 9.77 20.46
N TYR A 210 -15.25 10.04 21.50
CA TYR A 210 -13.93 9.46 21.70
C TYR A 210 -14.01 7.93 21.89
N ILE A 211 -14.92 7.45 22.72
CA ILE A 211 -15.14 6.01 22.96
C ILE A 211 -15.55 5.34 21.64
N ASN A 212 -16.46 5.95 20.89
CA ASN A 212 -16.91 5.45 19.60
C ASN A 212 -15.79 5.40 18.54
N THR A 213 -14.75 6.27 18.65
CA THR A 213 -13.60 6.17 17.74
C THR A 213 -12.82 4.86 17.95
N TRP A 214 -12.82 4.29 19.13
CA TRP A 214 -12.17 3.02 19.43
C TRP A 214 -13.05 1.81 19.06
N SER A 215 -14.31 1.82 19.46
CA SER A 215 -15.23 0.70 19.21
C SER A 215 -15.62 0.55 17.75
N ALA A 216 -15.88 1.66 17.06
CA ALA A 216 -16.26 1.65 15.64
C ALA A 216 -15.07 1.55 14.67
N TYR A 217 -13.83 1.64 15.18
CA TYR A 217 -12.63 1.63 14.33
C TYR A 217 -12.48 0.34 13.54
N GLN A 218 -12.69 -0.78 14.20
CA GLN A 218 -12.58 -2.10 13.59
C GLN A 218 -13.61 -2.32 12.48
N CYS A 219 -14.83 -1.78 12.65
CA CYS A 219 -15.87 -1.85 11.61
C CYS A 219 -15.52 -1.02 10.36
N ARG A 220 -14.80 0.10 10.54
CA ARG A 220 -14.47 1.01 9.44
C ARG A 220 -13.22 0.62 8.67
N ARG A 221 -12.17 0.13 9.37
CA ARG A 221 -10.85 -0.19 8.77
C ARG A 221 -10.50 -1.68 8.74
N GLY A 222 -11.30 -2.53 9.41
CA GLY A 222 -11.01 -3.95 9.49
C GLY A 222 -9.88 -4.34 10.45
N MET A 223 -9.11 -3.38 10.96
CA MET A 223 -8.07 -3.61 11.96
C MET A 223 -8.42 -2.95 13.29
N SER A 224 -7.91 -3.46 14.41
CA SER A 224 -8.03 -2.75 15.69
C SER A 224 -7.18 -1.46 15.62
N ARG A 225 -7.69 -0.37 16.19
CA ARG A 225 -6.98 0.92 16.22
C ARG A 225 -5.57 0.80 16.79
N TRP A 226 -5.37 -0.05 17.79
CA TRP A 226 -4.07 -0.28 18.38
C TRP A 226 -3.06 -0.87 17.39
N ARG A 227 -3.49 -1.78 16.53
CA ARG A 227 -2.61 -2.37 15.52
C ARG A 227 -2.25 -1.39 14.41
N ASP A 228 -3.23 -0.60 13.98
CA ASP A 228 -2.99 0.48 13.02
C ASP A 228 -1.97 1.50 13.57
N ILE A 229 -2.02 1.78 14.88
CA ILE A 229 -1.01 2.59 15.58
C ILE A 229 0.38 1.93 15.53
N ILE A 230 0.48 0.62 15.79
CA ILE A 230 1.76 -0.10 15.75
C ILE A 230 2.33 -0.09 14.32
N ASP A 231 1.50 -0.30 13.31
CA ASP A 231 1.90 -0.23 11.90
C ASP A 231 2.37 1.16 11.52
N TRP A 232 1.62 2.15 11.95
CA TRP A 232 1.99 3.54 11.71
C TRP A 232 3.31 3.90 12.39
N VAL A 233 3.52 3.53 13.65
CA VAL A 233 4.75 3.83 14.40
C VAL A 233 5.92 2.98 13.91
N GLY A 234 5.67 1.72 13.51
CA GLY A 234 6.70 0.75 13.16
C GLY A 234 7.06 0.70 11.67
N GLY A 235 6.17 1.13 10.77
CA GLY A 235 6.30 0.97 9.32
C GLY A 235 7.60 1.57 8.76
N TYR A 236 8.61 0.74 8.57
CA TYR A 236 9.94 1.10 8.10
C TYR A 236 10.46 0.05 7.07
N PRO A 237 11.18 0.41 6.01
CA PRO A 237 11.58 1.77 5.60
C PRO A 237 10.42 2.74 5.44
N TYR A 238 10.71 4.05 5.48
CA TYR A 238 9.70 5.09 5.34
C TYR A 238 10.26 6.22 4.49
N GLU A 239 9.66 6.38 3.33
CA GLU A 239 10.00 7.40 2.35
C GLU A 239 8.73 8.18 1.99
N VAL A 240 8.88 9.40 1.57
CA VAL A 240 7.78 10.31 1.26
C VAL A 240 8.11 11.11 0.01
N ALA A 241 7.07 11.61 -0.65
CA ALA A 241 7.22 12.53 -1.78
C ALA A 241 6.07 13.53 -1.81
N THR A 242 6.34 14.73 -2.28
CA THR A 242 5.28 15.69 -2.62
C THR A 242 4.57 15.28 -3.90
N PRO A 243 3.31 15.71 -4.10
CA PRO A 243 2.60 15.45 -5.35
C PRO A 243 3.35 15.93 -6.59
N ASP A 244 4.02 17.08 -6.48
CA ASP A 244 4.78 17.67 -7.58
C ASP A 244 6.00 16.82 -7.96
N GLU A 245 6.75 16.31 -6.97
CA GLU A 245 7.88 15.41 -7.22
C GLU A 245 7.43 14.14 -7.95
N VAL A 246 6.32 13.53 -7.52
CA VAL A 246 5.79 12.34 -8.17
C VAL A 246 5.32 12.65 -9.60
N PHE A 247 4.64 13.78 -9.78
CA PHE A 247 4.17 14.22 -11.09
C PHE A 247 5.33 14.44 -12.07
N GLU A 248 6.33 15.24 -11.69
CA GLU A 248 7.48 15.53 -12.57
C GLU A 248 8.31 14.28 -12.85
N PHE A 249 8.49 13.40 -11.85
CA PHE A 249 9.19 12.13 -12.04
C PHE A 249 8.50 11.24 -13.07
N CYS A 250 7.17 11.13 -13.03
CA CYS A 250 6.42 10.32 -13.97
C CYS A 250 6.31 10.97 -15.36
N LYS A 251 6.06 12.28 -15.40
CA LYS A 251 5.95 13.06 -16.64
C LYS A 251 7.24 13.01 -17.47
N SER A 252 8.40 13.18 -16.83
CA SER A 252 9.70 13.11 -17.51
C SER A 252 10.00 11.74 -18.14
N ARG A 253 9.20 10.71 -17.80
CA ARG A 253 9.32 9.34 -18.30
C ARG A 253 8.18 8.93 -19.24
N GLY A 254 7.45 9.92 -19.78
CA GLY A 254 6.39 9.70 -20.76
C GLY A 254 5.05 9.22 -20.16
N PHE A 255 4.74 9.65 -18.92
CA PHE A 255 3.46 9.36 -18.27
C PHE A 255 2.64 10.63 -18.12
N ALA A 256 1.38 10.59 -18.52
CA ALA A 256 0.40 11.65 -18.30
C ALA A 256 -0.44 11.34 -17.05
N LEU A 257 -0.59 12.30 -16.16
CA LEU A 257 -1.47 12.18 -14.98
C LEU A 257 -2.93 12.24 -15.46
N THR A 258 -3.69 11.19 -15.19
CA THR A 258 -5.12 11.13 -15.53
C THR A 258 -6.00 11.33 -14.31
N LYS A 259 -5.56 10.89 -13.11
CA LYS A 259 -6.31 11.07 -11.87
C LYS A 259 -5.40 11.28 -10.68
N LEU A 260 -5.81 12.19 -9.81
CA LEU A 260 -5.12 12.49 -8.56
C LEU A 260 -6.14 12.55 -7.43
N ASN A 261 -5.88 11.80 -6.37
CA ASN A 261 -6.62 11.91 -5.12
C ASN A 261 -5.61 12.23 -4.00
N VAL A 262 -5.57 13.50 -3.63
CA VAL A 262 -4.73 13.97 -2.52
C VAL A 262 -5.44 13.67 -1.22
N GLY A 263 -4.81 12.90 -0.35
CA GLY A 263 -5.33 12.63 0.99
C GLY A 263 -5.62 13.95 1.72
N ARG A 264 -6.75 14.02 2.42
CA ARG A 264 -7.08 15.19 3.24
C ARG A 264 -5.91 15.48 4.17
N VAL A 265 -5.44 16.73 4.16
CA VAL A 265 -4.33 17.31 4.95
C VAL A 265 -3.71 16.36 5.99
N GLY A 266 -2.48 15.90 5.75
CA GLY A 266 -1.76 15.04 6.69
C GLY A 266 -0.78 14.04 6.04
N LEU A 267 -0.33 13.10 6.84
CA LEU A 267 0.68 12.09 6.53
C LEU A 267 0.15 10.86 5.72
N GLY A 268 -1.06 10.95 5.17
CA GLY A 268 -1.66 9.88 4.38
C GLY A 268 -1.00 9.70 3.00
N CYS A 269 -1.47 8.69 2.26
CA CYS A 269 -1.02 8.48 0.88
C CYS A 269 -1.77 9.40 -0.07
N ASN A 270 -1.04 10.01 -1.00
CA ASN A 270 -1.60 10.55 -2.23
C ASN A 270 -1.70 9.41 -3.25
N GLN A 271 -2.80 9.38 -3.99
CA GLN A 271 -3.07 8.37 -5.01
C GLN A 271 -2.98 9.00 -6.39
N PHE A 272 -2.23 8.37 -7.27
CA PHE A 272 -1.97 8.85 -8.61
C PHE A 272 -2.33 7.75 -9.61
N VAL A 273 -3.04 8.12 -10.67
CA VAL A 273 -3.18 7.30 -11.86
C VAL A 273 -2.54 8.03 -13.02
N PHE A 274 -1.55 7.39 -13.61
CA PHE A 274 -0.88 7.88 -14.81
C PHE A 274 -1.18 6.94 -15.96
N GLU A 275 -1.23 7.48 -17.17
CA GLU A 275 -1.29 6.71 -18.41
C GLU A 275 0.02 6.87 -19.16
N LYS A 276 0.58 5.75 -19.63
CA LYS A 276 1.79 5.78 -20.45
C LYS A 276 1.45 6.28 -21.84
N VAL A 277 1.97 7.47 -22.18
CA VAL A 277 1.74 8.09 -23.48
C VAL A 277 2.24 7.17 -24.58
N LEU A 278 1.43 6.97 -25.62
CA LEU A 278 1.87 6.33 -26.85
C LEU A 278 2.97 7.19 -27.44
N GLY A 279 4.21 6.71 -27.49
CA GLY A 279 5.32 7.50 -27.98
C GLY A 279 5.01 7.97 -29.41
N GLU A 280 4.81 9.28 -29.57
CA GLU A 280 5.18 9.89 -30.81
C GLU A 280 6.70 9.73 -30.89
N THR A 281 7.14 8.97 -31.88
CA THR A 281 8.54 8.95 -32.30
C THR A 281 8.90 10.41 -32.54
N VAL A 282 9.62 11.03 -31.61
CA VAL A 282 10.24 12.35 -31.89
C VAL A 282 11.24 12.04 -32.99
N VAL A 283 10.87 12.40 -34.21
CA VAL A 283 11.72 12.43 -35.39
C VAL A 283 12.72 13.58 -35.22
#